data_4ad8bdf5ea7075954c25002689a7f4f8
#
_entry.id   4ad8bdf5ea7075954c25002689a7f4f8
#
_cell.length_a   1.000
_cell.length_b   1.000
_cell.length_c   1.000
_cell.angle_alpha   90.00
_cell.angle_beta   90.00
_cell.angle_gamma   90.00
#
_symmetry.space_group_name_H-M   'P 1'
#
loop_
_entity.id
_entity.type
_entity.pdbx_description
1 polymer ?
#
loop_
_entity_poly.entity_id
_entity_poly.type
_entity_poly.pdbx_seq_one_letter_code
_entity_poly.pdbx_strand_id
1 'polypeptide(L)'
;MAMKYAILDCYTDEPAGLGVPPYLGTYPRYISGYLNEDVNYLTIDDLRLWKKHNGIIKETRQSQKTDITTYNLTINYKNIQKILENTDTLIVVLGVHVPGKYLSAVPGTLNELIPMIQDLNCRKILTGPAVFGTQLFGGRFFEKADLSVFDKVSYEMFNFKYSDVKEYSIKGAQIIKQIPDTRMIEIETGHGCDIGKCSFCTEPIKNKVEFREKEDVLNEIIEFYRLGARYFRLGKQTCFYTLPYAAELLKEIHSHCPDIKVLHIDNVNPVKVVMDKKNDFFITKAIVKYCTSGNIAAFGVESFDIEVVKANTLNTPPSIAYEAVKILNKYGSERGND
;
A
#
# COMPACT_ATOMS: atom_id res chain seq x y z
N MET A 1 -4.75 20.44 -28.03
CA MET A 1 -5.58 20.15 -26.85
C MET A 1 -4.70 19.43 -25.85
N ALA A 2 -4.84 19.70 -24.54
CA ALA A 2 -4.13 18.93 -23.52
C ALA A 2 -4.61 17.48 -23.55
N MET A 3 -3.69 16.52 -23.36
CA MET A 3 -4.00 15.09 -23.34
C MET A 3 -4.80 14.75 -22.07
N LYS A 4 -5.85 13.98 -22.21
CA LYS A 4 -6.71 13.61 -21.10
C LYS A 4 -6.35 12.22 -20.60
N TYR A 5 -5.90 12.16 -19.35
CA TYR A 5 -5.50 10.93 -18.69
C TYR A 5 -6.57 10.42 -17.71
N ALA A 6 -6.69 9.10 -17.61
CA ALA A 6 -7.34 8.45 -16.50
C ALA A 6 -6.41 7.38 -15.91
N ILE A 7 -6.37 7.28 -14.59
CA ILE A 7 -5.66 6.25 -13.84
C ILE A 7 -6.72 5.33 -13.23
N LEU A 8 -6.67 4.05 -13.59
CA LEU A 8 -7.52 3.01 -13.03
C LEU A 8 -6.72 2.21 -12.00
N ASP A 9 -7.03 2.42 -10.73
CA ASP A 9 -6.43 1.71 -9.61
C ASP A 9 -7.16 0.40 -9.32
N CYS A 10 -6.48 -0.71 -9.57
CA CYS A 10 -6.99 -2.05 -9.30
C CYS A 10 -6.50 -2.62 -7.96
N TYR A 11 -6.08 -1.77 -7.04
CA TYR A 11 -5.61 -2.12 -5.69
C TYR A 11 -4.39 -3.04 -5.69
N THR A 12 -3.28 -2.52 -6.18
CA THR A 12 -2.00 -3.25 -6.27
C THR A 12 -1.21 -3.22 -4.97
N ASP A 13 -1.35 -2.13 -4.22
CA ASP A 13 -0.73 -2.04 -2.91
C ASP A 13 -1.46 -2.97 -1.95
N GLU A 14 -0.73 -3.52 -1.01
CA GLU A 14 -1.31 -4.40 -0.01
C GLU A 14 -2.41 -3.64 0.74
N PRO A 15 -3.67 -3.89 0.40
CA PRO A 15 -4.73 -3.20 1.10
C PRO A 15 -4.81 -3.82 2.46
N ALA A 16 -4.59 -3.05 3.39
CA ALA A 16 -4.91 -3.11 4.76
C ALA A 16 -5.24 -4.44 5.40
N GLY A 17 -4.58 -4.71 6.43
CA GLY A 17 -4.99 -5.68 7.42
C GLY A 17 -6.44 -5.47 7.92
N LEU A 18 -6.94 -6.41 8.66
CA LEU A 18 -8.29 -6.48 9.22
C LEU A 18 -8.75 -5.16 9.84
N GLY A 19 -9.90 -4.69 9.41
CA GLY A 19 -10.63 -3.61 10.08
C GLY A 19 -10.17 -2.18 9.77
N VAL A 20 -9.29 -1.98 8.80
CA VAL A 20 -8.88 -0.64 8.37
C VAL A 20 -9.58 -0.20 7.08
N PRO A 21 -9.80 1.10 6.91
CA PRO A 21 -10.37 1.66 5.68
C PRO A 21 -9.56 1.29 4.45
N PRO A 22 -10.13 1.37 3.25
CA PRO A 22 -9.38 1.23 2.01
C PRO A 22 -8.16 2.14 1.98
N TYR A 23 -7.06 1.64 1.41
CA TYR A 23 -5.86 2.44 1.22
C TYR A 23 -5.91 3.26 -0.05
N LEU A 24 -5.27 4.42 0.01
CA LEU A 24 -4.71 5.03 -1.19
C LEU A 24 -3.26 4.57 -1.32
N GLY A 25 -3.00 3.74 -2.31
CA GLY A 25 -1.68 3.18 -2.58
C GLY A 25 -0.69 4.18 -3.15
N THR A 26 0.57 3.76 -3.22
CA THR A 26 1.68 4.61 -3.70
C THR A 26 1.66 4.81 -5.20
N TYR A 27 1.45 3.74 -5.98
CA TYR A 27 1.60 3.77 -7.43
C TYR A 27 0.66 4.76 -8.15
N PRO A 28 -0.66 4.78 -7.88
CA PRO A 28 -1.55 5.70 -8.60
C PRO A 28 -1.15 7.16 -8.42
N ARG A 29 -0.74 7.54 -7.19
CA ARG A 29 -0.37 8.93 -6.91
C ARG A 29 0.99 9.29 -7.48
N TYR A 30 1.97 8.38 -7.46
CA TYR A 30 3.27 8.62 -8.10
C TYR A 30 3.13 8.77 -9.62
N ILE A 31 2.28 7.96 -10.25
CA ILE A 31 1.95 8.09 -11.67
C ILE A 31 1.28 9.44 -11.96
N SER A 32 0.32 9.86 -11.13
CA SER A 32 -0.32 11.16 -11.27
C SER A 32 0.69 12.30 -11.18
N GLY A 33 1.60 12.24 -10.21
CA GLY A 33 2.66 13.23 -10.07
C GLY A 33 3.66 13.23 -11.22
N TYR A 34 3.99 12.05 -11.76
CA TYR A 34 4.83 11.89 -12.95
C TYR A 34 4.21 12.54 -14.19
N LEU A 35 2.92 12.33 -14.42
CA LEU A 35 2.21 12.90 -15.56
C LEU A 35 2.16 14.43 -15.47
N ASN A 36 2.09 14.98 -14.26
CA ASN A 36 2.00 16.42 -13.97
C ASN A 36 0.88 17.13 -14.76
N GLU A 37 -0.21 16.42 -14.98
CA GLU A 37 -1.40 16.84 -15.71
C GLU A 37 -2.64 16.55 -14.86
N ASP A 38 -3.77 17.16 -15.23
CA ASP A 38 -5.04 16.80 -14.61
C ASP A 38 -5.44 15.36 -15.01
N VAL A 39 -5.56 14.49 -14.02
CA VAL A 39 -5.92 13.09 -14.23
C VAL A 39 -7.25 12.77 -13.57
N ASN A 40 -8.06 11.95 -14.22
CA ASN A 40 -9.21 11.34 -13.58
C ASN A 40 -8.74 10.08 -12.83
N TYR A 41 -8.89 10.06 -11.50
CA TYR A 41 -8.61 8.90 -10.69
C TYR A 41 -9.87 8.04 -10.57
N LEU A 42 -9.75 6.79 -10.95
CA LEU A 42 -10.80 5.79 -10.94
C LEU A 42 -10.32 4.56 -10.17
N THR A 43 -11.25 3.86 -9.54
CA THR A 43 -10.97 2.55 -8.95
C THR A 43 -11.62 1.43 -9.74
N ILE A 44 -11.17 0.21 -9.53
CA ILE A 44 -11.82 -0.98 -10.11
C ILE A 44 -13.28 -1.09 -9.64
N ASP A 45 -13.62 -0.58 -8.45
CA ASP A 45 -14.99 -0.61 -7.95
C ASP A 45 -15.89 0.39 -8.69
N ASP A 46 -15.37 1.56 -9.11
CA ASP A 46 -16.11 2.44 -10.02
C ASP A 46 -16.47 1.71 -11.32
N LEU A 47 -15.50 0.97 -11.86
CA LEU A 47 -15.69 0.22 -13.11
C LEU A 47 -16.66 -0.96 -12.92
N ARG A 48 -16.53 -1.69 -11.80
CA ARG A 48 -17.46 -2.77 -11.41
C ARG A 48 -18.89 -2.27 -11.30
N LEU A 49 -19.08 -1.14 -10.63
CA LEU A 49 -20.39 -0.54 -10.46
C LEU A 49 -21.02 -0.21 -11.81
N TRP A 50 -20.27 0.40 -12.71
CA TRP A 50 -20.75 0.72 -14.06
C TRP A 50 -21.06 -0.52 -14.89
N LYS A 51 -20.11 -1.44 -15.03
CA LYS A 51 -20.22 -2.58 -15.95
C LYS A 51 -21.07 -3.73 -15.42
N LYS A 52 -21.12 -3.96 -14.12
CA LYS A 52 -21.86 -5.09 -13.52
C LYS A 52 -23.21 -4.68 -12.90
N HIS A 53 -23.36 -3.43 -12.52
CA HIS A 53 -24.50 -2.97 -11.73
C HIS A 53 -25.21 -1.74 -12.31
N ASN A 54 -24.91 -1.35 -13.55
CA ASN A 54 -25.52 -0.20 -14.24
C ASN A 54 -25.55 1.09 -13.40
N GLY A 55 -24.51 1.31 -12.60
CA GLY A 55 -24.39 2.45 -11.70
C GLY A 55 -25.22 2.38 -10.41
N ILE A 56 -25.93 1.28 -10.17
CA ILE A 56 -26.73 1.09 -8.95
C ILE A 56 -25.85 0.52 -7.86
N ILE A 57 -25.68 1.27 -6.77
CA ILE A 57 -24.93 0.81 -5.59
C ILE A 57 -25.71 -0.34 -4.96
N LYS A 58 -25.11 -1.52 -4.95
CA LYS A 58 -25.62 -2.68 -4.23
C LYS A 58 -24.74 -2.92 -3.00
N GLU A 59 -25.38 -3.19 -1.88
CA GLU A 59 -24.65 -3.69 -0.72
C GLU A 59 -24.01 -5.04 -1.05
N THR A 60 -22.68 -5.13 -0.97
CA THR A 60 -21.95 -6.38 -1.13
C THR A 60 -21.13 -6.64 0.12
N ARG A 61 -21.31 -7.79 0.74
CA ARG A 61 -20.45 -8.24 1.83
C ARG A 61 -19.13 -8.73 1.25
N GLN A 62 -18.06 -8.04 1.52
CA GLN A 62 -16.75 -8.38 0.95
C GLN A 62 -15.96 -9.41 1.75
N SER A 63 -16.24 -9.59 3.03
CA SER A 63 -15.50 -10.48 3.89
C SER A 63 -16.38 -11.10 4.96
N GLN A 64 -16.15 -12.36 5.28
CA GLN A 64 -16.78 -13.03 6.43
C GLN A 64 -16.32 -12.48 7.79
N LYS A 65 -15.31 -11.62 7.80
CA LYS A 65 -14.70 -11.07 9.04
C LYS A 65 -15.10 -9.63 9.32
N THR A 66 -15.64 -8.93 8.35
CA THR A 66 -16.16 -7.57 8.53
C THR A 66 -17.53 -7.48 7.89
N ASP A 67 -18.51 -6.99 8.63
CA ASP A 67 -19.86 -6.71 8.10
C ASP A 67 -19.91 -5.43 7.25
N ILE A 68 -18.74 -4.89 6.90
CA ILE A 68 -18.62 -3.65 6.17
C ILE A 68 -18.67 -3.93 4.67
N THR A 69 -19.70 -3.45 4.05
CA THR A 69 -19.83 -3.36 2.60
C THR A 69 -19.07 -2.13 2.12
N THR A 70 -18.00 -2.34 1.39
CA THR A 70 -17.22 -1.21 0.88
C THR A 70 -17.00 -1.32 -0.61
N TYR A 71 -17.63 -0.40 -1.35
CA TYR A 71 -17.10 0.01 -2.63
C TYR A 71 -16.13 1.16 -2.39
N ASN A 72 -14.91 1.06 -2.89
CA ASN A 72 -13.95 2.17 -2.88
C ASN A 72 -14.23 3.12 -4.04
N LEU A 73 -15.41 3.72 -4.04
CA LEU A 73 -15.83 4.61 -5.11
C LEU A 73 -15.10 5.94 -5.02
N THR A 74 -14.76 6.50 -6.17
CA THR A 74 -14.32 7.89 -6.30
C THR A 74 -15.53 8.82 -6.52
N ILE A 75 -15.31 10.14 -6.51
CA ILE A 75 -16.36 11.09 -6.90
C ILE A 75 -16.77 10.93 -8.37
N ASN A 76 -15.94 10.25 -9.17
CA ASN A 76 -16.10 10.06 -10.62
C ASN A 76 -17.07 8.91 -10.99
N TYR A 77 -17.47 8.07 -10.04
CA TYR A 77 -18.22 6.85 -10.32
C TYR A 77 -19.53 7.10 -11.10
N LYS A 78 -20.21 8.24 -10.86
CA LYS A 78 -21.46 8.59 -11.55
C LYS A 78 -21.25 8.94 -13.02
N ASN A 79 -20.07 9.36 -13.39
CA ASN A 79 -19.72 9.87 -14.72
C ASN A 79 -18.66 9.00 -15.43
N ILE A 80 -18.40 7.81 -14.93
CA ILE A 80 -17.29 6.95 -15.39
C ILE A 80 -17.35 6.69 -16.89
N GLN A 81 -18.52 6.41 -17.45
CA GLN A 81 -18.69 6.20 -18.89
C GLN A 81 -18.20 7.42 -19.67
N LYS A 82 -18.73 8.60 -19.36
CA LYS A 82 -18.35 9.86 -20.00
C LYS A 82 -16.88 10.17 -19.85
N ILE A 83 -16.28 9.88 -18.68
CA ILE A 83 -14.86 10.06 -18.42
C ILE A 83 -14.05 9.18 -19.35
N LEU A 84 -14.36 7.87 -19.40
CA LEU A 84 -13.61 6.91 -20.21
C LEU A 84 -13.78 7.15 -21.72
N GLU A 85 -14.97 7.56 -22.18
CA GLU A 85 -15.21 7.94 -23.58
C GLU A 85 -14.43 9.20 -24.00
N ASN A 86 -14.07 10.07 -23.06
CA ASN A 86 -13.31 11.30 -23.30
C ASN A 86 -11.83 11.18 -22.89
N THR A 87 -11.37 9.99 -22.49
CA THR A 87 -9.99 9.73 -22.09
C THR A 87 -9.15 9.41 -23.33
N ASP A 88 -8.01 10.08 -23.48
CA ASP A 88 -7.04 9.78 -24.56
C ASP A 88 -6.13 8.62 -24.15
N THR A 89 -5.74 8.56 -22.87
CA THR A 89 -4.88 7.50 -22.33
C THR A 89 -5.38 7.00 -20.98
N LEU A 90 -5.71 5.72 -20.92
CA LEU A 90 -6.06 4.98 -19.69
C LEU A 90 -4.82 4.24 -19.18
N ILE A 91 -4.37 4.59 -17.96
CA ILE A 91 -3.28 3.90 -17.27
C ILE A 91 -3.90 2.96 -16.25
N VAL A 92 -3.68 1.67 -16.44
CA VAL A 92 -4.18 0.60 -15.56
C VAL A 92 -3.07 0.17 -14.63
N VAL A 93 -3.28 0.38 -13.33
CA VAL A 93 -2.37 -0.05 -12.26
C VAL A 93 -2.91 -1.35 -11.67
N LEU A 94 -2.30 -2.47 -12.02
CA LEU A 94 -2.85 -3.80 -11.75
C LEU A 94 -1.78 -4.80 -11.31
N GLY A 95 -2.23 -5.79 -10.54
CA GLY A 95 -1.44 -6.89 -10.02
C GLY A 95 -1.30 -6.83 -8.50
N VAL A 96 -1.31 -7.98 -7.86
CA VAL A 96 -1.18 -8.12 -6.41
C VAL A 96 -0.01 -9.03 -6.06
N HIS A 97 0.70 -8.68 -5.00
CA HIS A 97 1.80 -9.48 -4.48
C HIS A 97 1.32 -10.54 -3.48
N VAL A 98 0.21 -10.28 -2.81
CA VAL A 98 -0.33 -11.14 -1.75
C VAL A 98 -1.80 -11.42 -2.02
N PRO A 99 -2.25 -12.69 -1.91
CA PRO A 99 -3.64 -13.05 -2.13
C PRO A 99 -4.52 -12.48 -1.02
N GLY A 100 -5.45 -11.64 -1.42
CA GLY A 100 -6.20 -10.81 -0.53
C GLY A 100 -7.49 -11.38 0.01
N LYS A 101 -7.43 -12.29 0.97
CA LYS A 101 -8.60 -12.56 1.83
C LYS A 101 -8.73 -11.62 3.03
N TYR A 102 -7.81 -10.68 3.17
CA TYR A 102 -7.70 -9.79 4.33
C TYR A 102 -8.20 -8.38 4.04
N LEU A 103 -8.78 -8.15 2.86
CA LEU A 103 -8.86 -6.84 2.28
C LEU A 103 -10.24 -6.23 2.47
N SER A 104 -10.26 -4.97 2.83
CA SER A 104 -11.44 -4.11 2.74
C SER A 104 -11.84 -3.83 1.28
N ALA A 105 -10.96 -4.14 0.34
CA ALA A 105 -11.18 -4.02 -1.11
C ALA A 105 -10.72 -5.27 -1.84
N VAL A 106 -11.46 -5.70 -2.85
CA VAL A 106 -11.10 -6.85 -3.68
C VAL A 106 -10.27 -6.37 -4.87
N PRO A 107 -8.99 -6.78 -4.99
CA PRO A 107 -8.16 -6.39 -6.13
C PRO A 107 -8.78 -6.80 -7.46
N GLY A 108 -8.57 -5.97 -8.48
CA GLY A 108 -8.89 -6.33 -9.85
C GLY A 108 -7.92 -7.37 -10.40
N THR A 109 -8.39 -8.19 -11.33
CA THR A 109 -7.57 -9.15 -12.07
C THR A 109 -7.60 -8.86 -13.56
N LEU A 110 -6.62 -9.36 -14.33
CA LEU A 110 -6.59 -9.20 -15.78
C LEU A 110 -7.85 -9.79 -16.44
N ASN A 111 -8.22 -11.00 -16.02
CA ASN A 111 -9.40 -11.69 -16.56
C ASN A 111 -10.72 -10.96 -16.27
N GLU A 112 -10.79 -10.27 -15.12
CA GLU A 112 -11.94 -9.43 -14.80
C GLU A 112 -11.96 -8.13 -15.61
N LEU A 113 -10.78 -7.49 -15.73
CA LEU A 113 -10.66 -6.14 -16.26
C LEU A 113 -10.76 -6.08 -17.79
N ILE A 114 -10.04 -6.99 -18.49
CA ILE A 114 -9.94 -6.95 -19.96
C ILE A 114 -11.31 -6.85 -20.64
N PRO A 115 -12.31 -7.68 -20.31
CA PRO A 115 -13.64 -7.56 -20.90
C PRO A 115 -14.35 -6.23 -20.62
N MET A 116 -13.94 -5.51 -19.58
CA MET A 116 -14.56 -4.22 -19.24
C MET A 116 -13.98 -3.05 -20.01
N ILE A 117 -12.74 -3.16 -20.50
CA ILE A 117 -12.00 -2.06 -21.11
C ILE A 117 -11.64 -2.28 -22.58
N GLN A 118 -11.75 -3.50 -23.09
CA GLN A 118 -11.30 -3.82 -24.45
C GLN A 118 -11.93 -2.96 -25.55
N ASP A 119 -13.20 -2.60 -25.38
CA ASP A 119 -13.97 -1.82 -26.36
C ASP A 119 -13.81 -0.29 -26.20
N LEU A 120 -13.00 0.16 -25.22
CA LEU A 120 -12.73 1.58 -25.04
C LEU A 120 -11.81 2.10 -26.16
N ASN A 121 -12.21 3.20 -26.77
CA ASN A 121 -11.45 3.83 -27.86
C ASN A 121 -10.42 4.83 -27.30
N CYS A 122 -9.49 4.35 -26.48
CA CYS A 122 -8.39 5.13 -25.95
C CYS A 122 -7.12 4.29 -25.90
N ARG A 123 -5.97 4.95 -25.82
CA ARG A 123 -4.69 4.26 -25.58
C ARG A 123 -4.69 3.63 -24.19
N LYS A 124 -4.31 2.37 -24.08
CA LYS A 124 -4.29 1.60 -22.84
C LYS A 124 -2.87 1.23 -22.43
N ILE A 125 -2.45 1.64 -21.24
CA ILE A 125 -1.13 1.32 -20.70
C ILE A 125 -1.33 0.47 -19.45
N LEU A 126 -0.75 -0.74 -19.44
CA LEU A 126 -0.70 -1.58 -18.26
C LEU A 126 0.58 -1.28 -17.47
N THR A 127 0.44 -1.10 -16.16
CA THR A 127 1.55 -1.00 -15.21
C THR A 127 1.22 -1.68 -13.88
N GLY A 128 2.13 -1.65 -12.93
CA GLY A 128 2.00 -2.36 -11.65
C GLY A 128 2.56 -3.78 -11.72
N PRO A 129 2.41 -4.58 -10.67
CA PRO A 129 2.94 -5.95 -10.59
C PRO A 129 2.52 -6.90 -11.70
N ALA A 130 1.38 -6.62 -12.35
CA ALA A 130 0.91 -7.43 -13.49
C ALA A 130 1.84 -7.41 -14.70
N VAL A 131 2.78 -6.48 -14.78
CA VAL A 131 3.83 -6.48 -15.85
C VAL A 131 4.74 -7.71 -15.77
N PHE A 132 4.82 -8.35 -14.59
CA PHE A 132 5.55 -9.59 -14.35
C PHE A 132 4.66 -10.84 -14.26
N GLY A 133 3.37 -10.69 -14.46
CA GLY A 133 2.36 -11.69 -14.16
C GLY A 133 1.74 -11.47 -12.79
N THR A 134 0.52 -11.93 -12.61
CA THR A 134 -0.25 -11.80 -11.38
C THR A 134 -0.26 -13.13 -10.63
N GLN A 135 0.12 -13.12 -9.36
CA GLN A 135 -0.02 -14.27 -8.48
C GLN A 135 -1.38 -14.25 -7.78
N LEU A 136 -2.03 -15.40 -7.74
CA LEU A 136 -3.24 -15.62 -6.97
C LEU A 136 -3.00 -16.74 -5.94
N PHE A 137 -3.69 -16.67 -4.79
CA PHE A 137 -3.70 -17.73 -3.78
C PHE A 137 -2.31 -18.21 -3.33
N GLY A 138 -1.47 -17.31 -2.89
CA GLY A 138 -0.18 -17.64 -2.32
C GLY A 138 0.83 -18.18 -3.33
N GLY A 139 0.75 -17.74 -4.57
CA GLY A 139 1.69 -18.09 -5.62
C GLY A 139 1.45 -19.45 -6.28
N ARG A 140 0.38 -20.13 -5.94
CA ARG A 140 0.03 -21.42 -6.57
C ARG A 140 -0.57 -21.27 -7.97
N PHE A 141 -1.20 -20.13 -8.22
CA PHE A 141 -1.88 -19.83 -9.47
C PHE A 141 -1.37 -18.53 -10.02
N PHE A 142 -1.11 -18.52 -11.31
CA PHE A 142 -0.80 -17.33 -12.08
C PHE A 142 -1.96 -17.05 -13.00
N GLU A 143 -2.42 -15.81 -12.99
CA GLU A 143 -3.36 -15.35 -14.00
C GLU A 143 -2.62 -15.19 -15.33
N LYS A 144 -3.13 -15.82 -16.35
CA LYS A 144 -2.70 -15.65 -17.73
C LYS A 144 -3.83 -15.00 -18.50
N ALA A 145 -3.56 -13.86 -19.09
CA ALA A 145 -4.52 -13.19 -19.94
C ALA A 145 -3.80 -12.68 -21.19
N ASP A 146 -4.58 -12.51 -22.25
CA ASP A 146 -4.08 -11.85 -23.45
C ASP A 146 -3.88 -10.36 -23.16
N LEU A 147 -2.65 -9.89 -23.27
CA LEU A 147 -2.29 -8.50 -23.06
C LEU A 147 -2.39 -7.64 -24.33
N SER A 148 -2.83 -8.20 -25.44
CA SER A 148 -2.96 -7.49 -26.74
C SER A 148 -3.95 -6.32 -26.68
N VAL A 149 -4.81 -6.28 -25.67
CA VAL A 149 -5.72 -5.18 -25.41
C VAL A 149 -4.99 -3.90 -24.95
N PHE A 150 -3.74 -4.03 -24.48
CA PHE A 150 -2.92 -2.91 -24.03
C PHE A 150 -1.95 -2.48 -25.12
N ASP A 151 -1.94 -1.20 -25.44
CA ASP A 151 -1.04 -0.61 -26.42
C ASP A 151 0.42 -0.54 -25.90
N LYS A 152 0.58 -0.49 -24.57
CA LYS A 152 1.87 -0.50 -23.90
C LYS A 152 1.79 -1.25 -22.57
N VAL A 153 2.81 -2.05 -22.28
CA VAL A 153 3.10 -2.56 -20.93
C VAL A 153 4.30 -1.80 -20.41
N SER A 154 4.15 -1.04 -19.31
CA SER A 154 5.17 -0.13 -18.79
C SER A 154 5.65 -0.54 -17.40
N TYR A 155 6.90 -1.02 -17.34
CA TYR A 155 7.60 -1.23 -16.09
C TYR A 155 8.03 0.08 -15.43
N GLU A 156 8.38 1.08 -16.22
CA GLU A 156 8.92 2.36 -15.76
C GLU A 156 7.95 3.11 -14.83
N MET A 157 6.64 3.08 -15.15
CA MET A 157 5.60 3.72 -14.34
C MET A 157 5.35 3.03 -12.99
N PHE A 158 5.99 1.91 -12.74
CA PHE A 158 5.85 1.11 -11.54
C PHE A 158 7.13 1.11 -10.70
N ASN A 159 8.27 1.45 -11.29
CA ASN A 159 9.59 1.37 -10.66
C ASN A 159 10.33 2.72 -10.71
N PHE A 160 9.71 3.75 -10.13
CA PHE A 160 10.32 5.05 -10.01
C PHE A 160 11.49 5.04 -9.01
N LYS A 161 12.54 5.78 -9.32
CA LYS A 161 13.65 6.02 -8.38
C LYS A 161 13.20 6.98 -7.29
N TYR A 162 13.72 6.84 -6.08
CA TYR A 162 13.38 7.74 -4.97
C TYR A 162 13.77 9.19 -5.23
N SER A 163 14.81 9.45 -6.03
CA SER A 163 15.13 10.80 -6.51
C SER A 163 13.98 11.49 -7.24
N ASP A 164 13.15 10.71 -7.92
CA ASP A 164 12.02 11.20 -8.70
C ASP A 164 10.72 11.19 -7.89
N VAL A 165 10.57 10.17 -7.03
CA VAL A 165 9.41 9.99 -6.12
C VAL A 165 9.21 11.21 -5.23
N LYS A 166 10.28 11.88 -4.79
CA LYS A 166 10.16 13.08 -3.94
C LYS A 166 9.28 14.17 -4.55
N GLU A 167 9.35 14.37 -5.86
CA GLU A 167 8.53 15.34 -6.57
C GLU A 167 7.16 14.75 -6.91
N TYR A 168 7.12 13.50 -7.40
CA TYR A 168 5.89 12.85 -7.82
C TYR A 168 4.93 12.61 -6.66
N SER A 169 5.42 12.28 -5.47
CA SER A 169 4.60 12.06 -4.29
C SER A 169 3.85 13.32 -3.86
N ILE A 170 4.50 14.48 -3.93
CA ILE A 170 3.90 15.77 -3.59
C ILE A 170 2.85 16.17 -4.62
N LYS A 171 3.21 16.16 -5.92
CA LYS A 171 2.29 16.51 -7.00
C LYS A 171 1.09 15.56 -7.07
N GLY A 172 1.34 14.27 -6.91
CA GLY A 172 0.33 13.22 -6.97
C GLY A 172 -0.62 13.19 -5.77
N ALA A 173 -0.30 13.86 -4.67
CA ALA A 173 -1.17 13.92 -3.50
C ALA A 173 -2.55 14.53 -3.83
N GLN A 174 -2.66 15.32 -4.89
CA GLN A 174 -3.91 15.94 -5.34
C GLN A 174 -5.02 14.93 -5.69
N ILE A 175 -4.68 13.67 -5.97
CA ILE A 175 -5.65 12.58 -6.21
C ILE A 175 -6.66 12.46 -5.06
N ILE A 176 -6.24 12.75 -3.82
CA ILE A 176 -7.10 12.62 -2.63
C ILE A 176 -8.38 13.45 -2.77
N LYS A 177 -8.37 14.54 -3.54
CA LYS A 177 -9.55 15.37 -3.79
C LYS A 177 -10.66 14.64 -4.56
N GLN A 178 -10.33 13.53 -5.20
CA GLN A 178 -11.28 12.70 -5.94
C GLN A 178 -11.80 11.52 -5.10
N ILE A 179 -11.41 11.43 -3.83
CA ILE A 179 -11.80 10.38 -2.90
C ILE A 179 -12.78 10.99 -1.89
N PRO A 180 -14.05 10.53 -1.86
CA PRO A 180 -15.08 11.17 -1.05
C PRO A 180 -15.05 10.76 0.43
N ASP A 181 -14.38 9.67 0.74
CA ASP A 181 -14.33 9.08 2.07
C ASP A 181 -12.93 9.18 2.70
N THR A 182 -12.86 8.86 3.98
CA THR A 182 -11.59 8.74 4.69
C THR A 182 -10.88 7.46 4.28
N ARG A 183 -9.64 7.59 3.81
CA ARG A 183 -8.77 6.45 3.50
C ARG A 183 -7.46 6.52 4.26
N MET A 184 -6.90 5.35 4.50
CA MET A 184 -5.53 5.21 4.98
C MET A 184 -4.57 5.54 3.83
N ILE A 185 -3.70 6.53 4.03
CA ILE A 185 -2.65 6.86 3.08
C ILE A 185 -1.43 5.99 3.38
N GLU A 186 -1.09 5.11 2.47
CA GLU A 186 0.13 4.33 2.53
C GLU A 186 1.34 5.21 2.18
N ILE A 187 2.25 5.39 3.10
CA ILE A 187 3.49 6.15 2.89
C ILE A 187 4.64 5.16 2.78
N GLU A 188 5.24 5.10 1.63
CA GLU A 188 6.45 4.31 1.41
C GLU A 188 7.65 5.02 2.04
N THR A 189 8.33 4.35 2.96
CA THR A 189 9.54 4.86 3.60
C THR A 189 10.81 4.20 3.07
N GLY A 190 10.66 3.07 2.40
CA GLY A 190 11.75 2.32 1.79
C GLY A 190 11.25 0.97 1.27
N HIS A 191 12.16 0.18 0.73
CA HIS A 191 11.91 -1.19 0.27
C HIS A 191 13.15 -2.07 0.47
N GLY A 192 13.01 -3.36 0.20
CA GLY A 192 14.07 -4.34 0.36
C GLY A 192 14.21 -4.88 1.78
N CYS A 193 14.94 -5.96 1.93
CA CYS A 193 15.16 -6.63 3.20
C CYS A 193 16.64 -6.82 3.48
N ASP A 194 17.13 -6.30 4.59
CA ASP A 194 18.54 -6.40 5.04
C ASP A 194 18.93 -7.80 5.50
N ILE A 195 17.98 -8.68 5.75
CA ILE A 195 18.21 -10.06 6.14
C ILE A 195 18.33 -10.96 4.93
N GLY A 196 17.39 -10.90 4.01
CA GLY A 196 17.44 -11.47 2.66
C GLY A 196 17.69 -12.97 2.52
N LYS A 197 17.41 -13.79 3.57
CA LYS A 197 17.81 -15.21 3.61
C LYS A 197 16.66 -16.21 3.70
N CYS A 198 15.43 -15.75 3.98
CA CYS A 198 14.29 -16.65 4.11
C CYS A 198 13.98 -17.34 2.77
N SER A 199 13.92 -18.67 2.77
CA SER A 199 13.85 -19.51 1.55
C SER A 199 12.59 -19.26 0.71
N PHE A 200 11.51 -18.79 1.30
CA PHE A 200 10.23 -18.54 0.64
C PHE A 200 10.06 -17.08 0.17
N CYS A 201 10.92 -16.18 0.64
CA CYS A 201 10.73 -14.74 0.45
C CYS A 201 11.32 -14.28 -0.89
N THR A 202 10.51 -13.54 -1.65
CA THR A 202 10.93 -12.97 -2.94
C THR A 202 11.41 -11.53 -2.83
N GLU A 203 11.30 -10.89 -1.67
CA GLU A 203 11.66 -9.49 -1.49
C GLU A 203 13.13 -9.19 -1.84
N PRO A 204 14.13 -10.00 -1.41
CA PRO A 204 15.53 -9.76 -1.76
C PRO A 204 15.84 -9.95 -3.25
N ILE A 205 14.97 -10.66 -3.97
CA ILE A 205 15.11 -10.87 -5.42
C ILE A 205 14.58 -9.64 -6.17
N LYS A 206 13.51 -9.05 -5.66
CA LYS A 206 12.84 -7.91 -6.30
C LYS A 206 13.52 -6.59 -6.00
N ASN A 207 13.92 -6.38 -4.74
CA ASN A 207 14.33 -5.08 -4.23
C ASN A 207 15.67 -5.16 -3.50
N LYS A 208 16.57 -4.24 -3.84
CA LYS A 208 17.71 -3.90 -2.98
C LYS A 208 17.21 -3.06 -1.81
N VAL A 209 17.93 -3.10 -0.69
CA VAL A 209 17.59 -2.24 0.46
C VAL A 209 17.85 -0.79 0.09
N GLU A 210 16.80 0.00 0.09
CA GLU A 210 16.86 1.43 -0.16
C GLU A 210 15.81 2.15 0.71
N PHE A 211 16.18 3.29 1.29
CA PHE A 211 15.29 4.14 2.05
C PHE A 211 15.14 5.48 1.37
N ARG A 212 13.95 6.06 1.47
CA ARG A 212 13.71 7.45 1.08
C ARG A 212 14.37 8.37 2.09
N GLU A 213 14.71 9.59 1.68
CA GLU A 213 15.18 10.61 2.61
C GLU A 213 14.06 11.02 3.59
N LYS A 214 14.43 11.28 4.85
CA LYS A 214 13.47 11.63 5.91
C LYS A 214 12.60 12.83 5.53
N GLU A 215 13.23 13.85 5.01
CA GLU A 215 12.59 15.08 4.59
C GLU A 215 11.57 14.86 3.47
N ASP A 216 11.86 13.95 2.52
CA ASP A 216 10.96 13.64 1.42
C ASP A 216 9.71 12.90 1.91
N VAL A 217 9.87 11.97 2.86
CA VAL A 217 8.76 11.26 3.51
C VAL A 217 7.91 12.23 4.33
N LEU A 218 8.55 13.09 5.11
CA LEU A 218 7.86 14.08 5.94
C LEU A 218 7.07 15.09 5.10
N ASN A 219 7.66 15.60 4.04
CA ASN A 219 7.01 16.56 3.13
C ASN A 219 5.79 15.95 2.44
N GLU A 220 5.85 14.67 2.04
CA GLU A 220 4.68 13.97 1.49
C GLU A 220 3.54 13.89 2.51
N ILE A 221 3.83 13.53 3.76
CA ILE A 221 2.84 13.47 4.83
C ILE A 221 2.22 14.85 5.08
N ILE A 222 3.06 15.89 5.17
CA ILE A 222 2.60 17.26 5.38
C ILE A 222 1.68 17.70 4.24
N GLU A 223 1.99 17.39 2.98
CA GLU A 223 1.14 17.75 1.84
C GLU A 223 -0.22 17.05 1.93
N PHE A 224 -0.25 15.76 2.19
CA PHE A 224 -1.52 15.05 2.43
C PHE A 224 -2.29 15.61 3.61
N TYR A 225 -1.60 15.94 4.71
CA TYR A 225 -2.21 16.55 5.88
C TYR A 225 -2.84 17.91 5.56
N ARG A 226 -2.17 18.76 4.76
CA ARG A 226 -2.72 20.03 4.25
C ARG A 226 -3.95 19.83 3.38
N LEU A 227 -4.00 18.76 2.61
CA LEU A 227 -5.15 18.37 1.78
C LEU A 227 -6.29 17.72 2.58
N GLY A 228 -6.15 17.58 3.89
CA GLY A 228 -7.20 17.08 4.79
C GLY A 228 -7.04 15.62 5.22
N ALA A 229 -6.03 14.89 4.76
CA ALA A 229 -5.78 13.54 5.25
C ALA A 229 -5.41 13.51 6.73
N ARG A 230 -5.88 12.51 7.45
CA ARG A 230 -5.64 12.32 8.89
C ARG A 230 -5.29 10.89 9.27
N TYR A 231 -5.16 10.00 8.29
CA TYR A 231 -4.99 8.57 8.47
C TYR A 231 -3.79 8.11 7.63
N PHE A 232 -2.72 7.70 8.32
CA PHE A 232 -1.45 7.35 7.68
C PHE A 232 -0.91 6.02 8.18
N ARG A 233 -0.32 5.25 7.28
CA ARG A 233 0.46 4.08 7.57
C ARG A 233 1.83 4.21 6.93
N LEU A 234 2.89 4.07 7.73
CA LEU A 234 4.27 4.07 7.25
C LEU A 234 4.64 2.63 6.88
N GLY A 235 4.83 2.38 5.61
CA GLY A 235 4.92 1.01 5.10
C GLY A 235 5.91 0.83 3.95
N LYS A 236 5.73 -0.27 3.25
CA LYS A 236 6.51 -0.78 2.12
C LYS A 236 7.90 -1.32 2.50
N GLN A 237 8.56 -0.83 3.53
CA GLN A 237 9.78 -1.45 4.04
C GLN A 237 9.46 -2.74 4.81
N THR A 238 10.39 -3.67 4.86
CA THR A 238 10.20 -4.97 5.52
C THR A 238 10.21 -4.90 7.04
N CYS A 239 10.73 -3.81 7.62
CA CYS A 239 10.73 -3.59 9.06
C CYS A 239 11.00 -2.13 9.38
N PHE A 240 10.07 -1.47 10.07
CA PHE A 240 10.19 -0.07 10.46
C PHE A 240 11.44 0.22 11.35
N TYR A 241 11.82 -0.73 12.18
CA TYR A 241 13.04 -0.60 13.04
C TYR A 241 14.37 -0.51 12.27
N THR A 242 14.36 -0.81 10.96
CA THR A 242 15.58 -0.68 10.14
C THR A 242 15.73 0.70 9.52
N LEU A 243 14.71 1.53 9.59
CA LEU A 243 14.74 2.89 9.07
C LEU A 243 15.72 3.75 9.90
N PRO A 244 16.76 4.33 9.30
CA PRO A 244 17.83 5.01 10.03
C PRO A 244 17.35 6.17 10.91
N TYR A 245 16.26 6.80 10.53
CA TYR A 245 15.67 7.98 11.17
C TYR A 245 14.26 7.70 11.75
N ALA A 246 13.95 6.45 12.06
CA ALA A 246 12.61 6.01 12.48
C ALA A 246 12.00 6.87 13.61
N ALA A 247 12.73 7.04 14.72
CA ALA A 247 12.23 7.77 15.86
C ALA A 247 12.12 9.29 15.61
N GLU A 248 13.05 9.85 14.85
CA GLU A 248 13.04 11.26 14.47
C GLU A 248 11.86 11.58 13.56
N LEU A 249 11.63 10.73 12.56
CA LEU A 249 10.49 10.87 11.65
C LEU A 249 9.16 10.90 12.42
N LEU A 250 8.94 9.96 13.33
CA LEU A 250 7.71 9.91 14.13
C LEU A 250 7.53 11.18 14.96
N LYS A 251 8.59 11.67 15.58
CA LYS A 251 8.59 12.92 16.36
C LYS A 251 8.23 14.11 15.49
N GLU A 252 8.83 14.23 14.31
CA GLU A 252 8.57 15.35 13.38
C GLU A 252 7.17 15.30 12.79
N ILE A 253 6.66 14.12 12.43
CA ILE A 253 5.26 13.97 12.01
C ILE A 253 4.32 14.45 13.11
N HIS A 254 4.52 14.03 14.35
CA HIS A 254 3.69 14.45 15.48
C HIS A 254 3.74 15.97 15.69
N SER A 255 4.90 16.60 15.48
CA SER A 255 5.07 18.05 15.63
C SER A 255 4.40 18.86 14.52
N HIS A 256 4.49 18.40 13.26
CA HIS A 256 3.96 19.12 12.10
C HIS A 256 2.49 18.82 11.80
N CYS A 257 2.00 17.67 12.27
CA CYS A 257 0.68 17.15 11.97
C CYS A 257 -0.05 16.74 13.27
N PRO A 258 -0.35 17.67 14.18
CA PRO A 258 -0.85 17.36 15.54
C PRO A 258 -2.25 16.69 15.55
N ASP A 259 -3.06 16.91 14.50
CA ASP A 259 -4.45 16.41 14.43
C ASP A 259 -4.55 15.07 13.67
N ILE A 260 -3.43 14.36 13.47
CA ILE A 260 -3.48 13.01 12.90
C ILE A 260 -4.33 12.11 13.80
N LYS A 261 -5.28 11.42 13.19
CA LYS A 261 -6.17 10.47 13.89
C LYS A 261 -5.61 9.06 13.90
N VAL A 262 -4.90 8.68 12.84
CA VAL A 262 -4.22 7.39 12.76
C VAL A 262 -2.84 7.60 12.18
N LEU A 263 -1.83 7.21 12.93
CA LEU A 263 -0.45 7.06 12.49
C LEU A 263 0.02 5.68 12.92
N HIS A 264 0.07 4.75 11.97
CA HIS A 264 0.48 3.39 12.21
C HIS A 264 1.75 3.07 11.42
N ILE A 265 2.52 2.12 11.93
CA ILE A 265 3.61 1.51 11.21
C ILE A 265 3.17 0.16 10.64
N ASP A 266 3.87 -0.31 9.62
CA ASP A 266 3.63 -1.62 9.02
C ASP A 266 4.42 -2.72 9.74
N ASN A 267 5.09 -3.58 9.00
CA ASN A 267 5.77 -4.77 9.48
C ASN A 267 6.85 -4.49 10.53
N VAL A 268 6.95 -5.39 11.48
CA VAL A 268 7.94 -5.37 12.54
C VAL A 268 8.66 -6.72 12.62
N ASN A 269 9.98 -6.70 12.54
CA ASN A 269 10.79 -7.89 12.68
C ASN A 269 11.16 -8.11 14.16
N PRO A 270 10.82 -9.27 14.77
CA PRO A 270 11.11 -9.54 16.18
C PRO A 270 12.57 -9.40 16.56
N VAL A 271 13.50 -9.79 15.68
CA VAL A 271 14.95 -9.65 15.94
C VAL A 271 15.33 -8.19 16.10
N LYS A 272 14.77 -7.31 15.28
CA LYS A 272 15.06 -5.85 15.35
C LYS A 272 14.48 -5.21 16.61
N VAL A 273 13.32 -5.66 17.08
CA VAL A 273 12.76 -5.24 18.37
C VAL A 273 13.68 -5.60 19.53
N VAL A 274 14.19 -6.84 19.55
CA VAL A 274 15.11 -7.29 20.60
C VAL A 274 16.44 -6.55 20.51
N MET A 275 16.95 -6.26 19.30
CA MET A 275 18.16 -5.49 19.08
C MET A 275 18.07 -4.03 19.57
N ASP A 276 16.88 -3.43 19.55
CA ASP A 276 16.64 -2.06 20.02
C ASP A 276 16.98 -1.88 21.52
N LYS A 277 17.06 -2.99 22.27
CA LYS A 277 17.57 -2.99 23.65
C LYS A 277 18.97 -2.37 23.78
N LYS A 278 19.81 -2.50 22.76
CA LYS A 278 21.16 -1.90 22.75
C LYS A 278 21.12 -0.37 22.75
N ASN A 279 20.01 0.19 22.27
CA ASN A 279 19.76 1.63 22.21
C ASN A 279 18.71 2.06 23.25
N ASP A 280 18.61 1.36 24.37
CA ASP A 280 17.62 1.61 25.42
C ASP A 280 16.17 1.70 24.89
N PHE A 281 15.84 0.84 23.93
CA PHE A 281 14.52 0.78 23.30
C PHE A 281 14.06 2.11 22.68
N PHE A 282 14.98 2.84 22.08
CA PHE A 282 14.75 4.17 21.55
C PHE A 282 13.64 4.22 20.49
N ILE A 283 13.67 3.27 19.53
CA ILE A 283 12.64 3.19 18.49
C ILE A 283 11.31 2.70 19.07
N THR A 284 11.34 1.68 19.92
CA THR A 284 10.14 1.16 20.61
C THR A 284 9.43 2.26 21.40
N LYS A 285 10.16 3.04 22.19
CA LYS A 285 9.63 4.17 22.96
C LYS A 285 9.05 5.27 22.05
N ALA A 286 9.69 5.55 20.92
CA ALA A 286 9.19 6.53 19.95
C ALA A 286 7.87 6.06 19.31
N ILE A 287 7.76 4.78 18.93
CA ILE A 287 6.52 4.21 18.39
C ILE A 287 5.39 4.34 19.41
N VAL A 288 5.61 3.91 20.65
CA VAL A 288 4.59 4.02 21.71
C VAL A 288 4.18 5.47 21.97
N LYS A 289 5.12 6.39 21.90
CA LYS A 289 4.88 7.81 22.19
C LYS A 289 4.15 8.55 21.07
N TYR A 290 4.49 8.29 19.81
CA TYR A 290 4.09 9.12 18.68
C TYR A 290 3.09 8.46 17.73
N CYS A 291 3.07 7.12 17.62
CA CYS A 291 2.00 6.44 16.89
C CYS A 291 0.68 6.53 17.68
N THR A 292 -0.44 6.45 16.98
CA THR A 292 -1.76 6.47 17.62
C THR A 292 -2.12 5.10 18.20
N SER A 293 -3.11 5.06 19.11
CA SER A 293 -3.65 3.81 19.66
C SER A 293 -4.13 2.86 18.55
N GLY A 294 -4.15 1.57 18.84
CA GLY A 294 -4.55 0.54 17.88
C GLY A 294 -3.48 0.17 16.86
N ASN A 295 -2.27 0.71 16.97
CA ASN A 295 -1.15 0.26 16.16
C ASN A 295 -0.73 -1.16 16.57
N ILE A 296 -0.80 -2.12 15.66
CA ILE A 296 -0.54 -3.53 15.91
C ILE A 296 0.77 -3.93 15.22
N ALA A 297 1.70 -4.51 15.99
CA ALA A 297 2.93 -5.06 15.45
C ALA A 297 2.65 -6.38 14.72
N ALA A 298 2.76 -6.38 13.40
CA ALA A 298 2.67 -7.58 12.60
C ALA A 298 4.04 -8.27 12.53
N PHE A 299 4.16 -9.42 13.18
CA PHE A 299 5.38 -10.22 13.20
C PHE A 299 5.38 -11.31 12.13
N GLY A 300 6.40 -11.32 11.28
CA GLY A 300 6.74 -12.46 10.43
C GLY A 300 7.52 -13.51 11.23
N VAL A 301 6.82 -14.44 11.85
CA VAL A 301 7.45 -15.54 12.63
C VAL A 301 7.51 -16.83 11.81
N GLU A 302 6.52 -17.10 10.99
CA GLU A 302 6.32 -18.24 10.08
C GLU A 302 6.21 -19.58 10.79
N SER A 303 7.13 -19.94 11.72
CA SER A 303 7.11 -21.19 12.44
C SER A 303 7.73 -21.08 13.83
N PHE A 304 7.16 -21.83 14.78
CA PHE A 304 7.74 -22.06 16.11
C PHE A 304 8.51 -23.40 16.19
N ASP A 305 8.52 -24.19 15.12
CA ASP A 305 9.36 -25.39 15.03
C ASP A 305 10.79 -25.01 14.65
N ILE A 306 11.75 -25.34 15.51
CA ILE A 306 13.15 -24.94 15.32
C ILE A 306 13.81 -25.61 14.10
N GLU A 307 13.37 -26.79 13.71
CA GLU A 307 13.90 -27.47 12.53
C GLU A 307 13.35 -26.82 11.25
N VAL A 308 12.10 -26.40 11.25
CA VAL A 308 11.51 -25.61 10.14
C VAL A 308 12.22 -24.26 10.04
N VAL A 309 12.46 -23.59 11.17
CA VAL A 309 13.20 -22.31 11.20
C VAL A 309 14.59 -22.46 10.58
N LYS A 310 15.34 -23.51 10.95
CA LYS A 310 16.66 -23.78 10.39
C LYS A 310 16.60 -24.15 8.91
N ALA A 311 15.72 -25.07 8.54
CA ALA A 311 15.59 -25.56 7.16
C ALA A 311 15.24 -24.44 6.17
N ASN A 312 14.50 -23.42 6.62
CA ASN A 312 14.07 -22.32 5.79
C ASN A 312 14.87 -21.02 6.03
N THR A 313 15.94 -21.10 6.78
CA THR A 313 16.78 -19.93 7.13
C THR A 313 15.97 -18.72 7.63
N LEU A 314 14.93 -19.01 8.44
CA LEU A 314 14.10 -17.97 9.04
C LEU A 314 14.93 -17.19 10.07
N ASN A 315 14.77 -15.87 10.08
CA ASN A 315 15.57 -15.02 10.96
C ASN A 315 15.04 -14.93 12.39
N THR A 316 13.82 -15.42 12.66
CA THR A 316 13.16 -15.28 13.94
C THR A 316 13.01 -16.65 14.64
N PRO A 317 13.97 -17.04 15.49
CA PRO A 317 13.76 -18.19 16.37
C PRO A 317 12.61 -17.94 17.37
N PRO A 318 11.94 -18.99 17.85
CA PRO A 318 10.82 -18.88 18.80
C PRO A 318 11.14 -18.07 20.07
N SER A 319 12.33 -18.22 20.62
CA SER A 319 12.78 -17.47 21.80
C SER A 319 12.85 -15.95 21.55
N ILE A 320 13.30 -15.56 20.38
CA ILE A 320 13.38 -14.14 19.98
C ILE A 320 11.97 -13.58 19.75
N ALA A 321 11.08 -14.34 19.08
CA ALA A 321 9.68 -13.94 18.93
C ALA A 321 9.02 -13.68 20.28
N TYR A 322 9.22 -14.59 21.25
CA TYR A 322 8.69 -14.47 22.60
C TYR A 322 9.24 -13.26 23.36
N GLU A 323 10.55 -13.01 23.26
CA GLU A 323 11.19 -11.82 23.85
C GLU A 323 10.63 -10.53 23.24
N ALA A 324 10.49 -10.47 21.92
CA ALA A 324 9.93 -9.32 21.24
C ALA A 324 8.48 -9.01 21.69
N VAL A 325 7.64 -10.05 21.83
CA VAL A 325 6.27 -9.89 22.37
C VAL A 325 6.32 -9.31 23.79
N LYS A 326 7.20 -9.81 24.67
CA LYS A 326 7.35 -9.26 26.02
C LYS A 326 7.75 -7.80 26.03
N ILE A 327 8.69 -7.40 25.15
CA ILE A 327 9.14 -6.02 25.02
C ILE A 327 7.97 -5.13 24.62
N LEU A 328 7.27 -5.50 23.53
CA LEU A 328 6.17 -4.68 23.02
C LEU A 328 5.00 -4.60 24.00
N ASN A 329 4.67 -5.70 24.69
CA ASN A 329 3.62 -5.69 25.73
C ASN A 329 4.02 -4.80 26.91
N LYS A 330 5.32 -4.82 27.32
CA LYS A 330 5.79 -3.97 28.42
C LYS A 330 5.65 -2.49 28.09
N TYR A 331 6.09 -2.06 26.92
CA TYR A 331 6.09 -0.64 26.53
C TYR A 331 4.74 -0.18 25.99
N GLY A 332 4.01 -1.03 25.28
CA GLY A 332 2.70 -0.72 24.69
C GLY A 332 1.54 -0.77 25.68
N SER A 333 1.67 -1.46 26.82
CA SER A 333 0.62 -1.57 27.84
C SER A 333 0.25 -0.23 28.49
N GLU A 334 1.13 0.77 28.41
CA GLU A 334 0.85 2.13 28.92
C GLU A 334 -0.23 2.85 28.13
N ARG A 335 -0.58 2.36 26.92
CA ARG A 335 -1.58 2.96 26.03
C ARG A 335 -2.65 1.99 25.53
N GLY A 336 -2.61 0.76 25.96
CA GLY A 336 -3.48 -0.31 25.46
C GLY A 336 -4.91 -0.30 25.98
N ASN A 337 -5.27 0.66 26.80
CA ASN A 337 -6.58 0.77 27.43
C ASN A 337 -7.36 2.05 27.04
N ASP A 338 -6.91 2.75 25.99
CA ASP A 338 -7.60 3.95 25.49
C ASP A 338 -8.60 3.62 24.40
#